data_61ef474f408301e42ab7d1028618e204
#
_entry.id   61ef474f408301e42ab7d1028618e204
#
_cell.length_a   1.000
_cell.length_b   1.000
_cell.length_c   1.000
_cell.angle_alpha   90.00
_cell.angle_beta   90.00
_cell.angle_gamma   90.00
#
_symmetry.space_group_name_H-M   'P 1'
#
loop_
_entity.id
_entity.type
_entity.pdbx_description
1 polymer ?
#
loop_
_entity_poly.entity_id
_entity_poly.type
_entity_poly.pdbx_seq_one_letter_code
_entity_poly.pdbx_strand_id
1 'polypeptide(L)'
;MGRQIFINQMQCNFNLRQPKANKPTNIYLVVYLNNKQVKLSTGVKVYPEHWNIRKQQAYVNARLSKLDNNNNTIANDRLSELKDMFLEFKHYLCEHPTDIENSITILRTRIYKNTMTTEIKKKSATTVMKEIIDAKQAASSTKEQQKLNVGKFESYLKENNISDTWESMNLNTFESYQKYLVDNGRGSVT
;
A
#
# COMPACT_ATOMS: atom_id res chain seq x y z
N MET A 1 -21.69 8.55 28.18
CA MET A 1 -20.30 8.63 28.71
C MET A 1 -19.48 7.33 28.53
N GLY A 2 -20.03 6.12 28.78
CA GLY A 2 -19.25 4.87 28.74
C GLY A 2 -18.59 4.52 27.39
N ARG A 3 -19.20 4.83 26.23
CA ARG A 3 -18.68 4.48 24.88
C ARG A 3 -17.42 5.29 24.51
N GLN A 4 -17.36 6.57 24.90
CA GLN A 4 -16.22 7.43 24.58
C GLN A 4 -14.96 7.07 25.40
N ILE A 5 -15.15 6.64 26.65
CA ILE A 5 -14.07 6.12 27.49
C ILE A 5 -13.50 4.83 26.89
N PHE A 6 -14.34 3.95 26.36
CA PHE A 6 -13.91 2.71 25.71
C PHE A 6 -13.04 2.95 24.48
N ILE A 7 -13.41 3.91 23.62
CA ILE A 7 -12.62 4.26 22.41
C ILE A 7 -11.25 4.83 22.80
N ASN A 8 -11.18 5.68 23.81
CA ASN A 8 -9.92 6.25 24.28
C ASN A 8 -8.96 5.21 24.85
N GLN A 9 -9.46 4.12 25.41
CA GLN A 9 -8.65 3.00 25.92
C GLN A 9 -8.18 2.02 24.85
N MET A 10 -8.69 2.13 23.62
CA MET A 10 -8.24 1.28 22.53
C MET A 10 -6.75 1.51 22.24
N GLN A 11 -5.98 0.44 22.27
CA GLN A 11 -4.56 0.42 21.96
C GLN A 11 -4.27 -0.57 20.84
N CYS A 12 -3.27 -0.26 20.04
CA CYS A 12 -2.71 -1.20 19.09
C CYS A 12 -1.28 -1.57 19.48
N ASN A 13 -0.94 -2.83 19.31
CA ASN A 13 0.38 -3.36 19.57
C ASN A 13 0.89 -4.15 18.37
N PHE A 14 2.20 -4.22 18.20
CA PHE A 14 2.82 -5.04 17.16
C PHE A 14 3.52 -6.24 17.78
N ASN A 15 3.16 -7.42 17.29
CA ASN A 15 3.71 -8.67 17.78
C ASN A 15 4.25 -9.53 16.62
N LEU A 16 5.39 -10.19 16.85
CA LEU A 16 5.91 -11.17 15.91
C LEU A 16 5.02 -12.42 15.89
N ARG A 17 4.78 -12.98 14.70
CA ARG A 17 4.08 -14.27 14.54
C ARG A 17 4.85 -15.42 15.20
N GLN A 18 6.16 -15.44 15.02
CA GLN A 18 7.04 -16.49 15.50
C GLN A 18 8.28 -15.86 16.14
N PRO A 19 8.22 -15.43 17.42
CA PRO A 19 9.31 -14.70 18.07
C PRO A 19 10.59 -15.52 18.30
N LYS A 20 10.54 -16.85 18.16
CA LYS A 20 11.68 -17.75 18.31
C LYS A 20 12.19 -18.33 16.99
N ALA A 21 11.72 -17.81 15.83
CA ALA A 21 12.16 -18.29 14.54
C ALA A 21 13.58 -17.77 14.22
N ASN A 22 14.36 -18.56 13.51
CA ASN A 22 15.69 -18.19 12.98
C ASN A 22 15.61 -17.60 11.55
N LYS A 23 14.42 -17.19 11.12
CA LYS A 23 14.13 -16.61 9.80
C LYS A 23 13.17 -15.43 9.95
N PRO A 24 13.07 -14.55 8.94
CA PRO A 24 12.14 -13.42 8.98
C PRO A 24 10.72 -13.89 9.23
N THR A 25 10.05 -13.29 10.21
CA THR A 25 8.67 -13.60 10.60
C THR A 25 7.76 -12.39 10.41
N ASN A 26 6.50 -12.66 10.10
CA ASN A 26 5.50 -11.61 9.94
C ASN A 26 5.26 -10.86 11.26
N ILE A 27 5.02 -9.56 11.14
CA ILE A 27 4.52 -8.74 12.23
C ILE A 27 3.00 -8.66 12.13
N TYR A 28 2.31 -8.80 13.25
CA TYR A 28 0.86 -8.57 13.36
C TYR A 28 0.58 -7.28 14.12
N LEU A 29 -0.36 -6.50 13.60
CA LEU A 29 -1.07 -5.50 14.37
C LEU A 29 -2.10 -6.23 15.25
N VAL A 30 -2.02 -6.05 16.55
CA VAL A 30 -2.91 -6.66 17.55
C VAL A 30 -3.70 -5.56 18.22
N VAL A 31 -5.02 -5.62 18.14
CA VAL A 31 -5.95 -4.68 18.78
C VAL A 31 -7.03 -5.43 19.53
N TYR A 32 -7.60 -4.79 20.54
CA TYR A 32 -8.77 -5.29 21.25
C TYR A 32 -9.98 -4.44 20.88
N LEU A 33 -10.95 -5.06 20.22
CA LEU A 33 -12.18 -4.44 19.78
C LEU A 33 -13.37 -5.31 20.19
N ASN A 34 -14.39 -4.71 20.79
CA ASN A 34 -15.61 -5.43 21.23
C ASN A 34 -15.28 -6.66 22.08
N ASN A 35 -14.36 -6.52 23.05
CA ASN A 35 -13.87 -7.59 23.91
C ASN A 35 -13.22 -8.77 23.17
N LYS A 36 -12.85 -8.59 21.89
CA LYS A 36 -12.17 -9.60 21.08
C LYS A 36 -10.77 -9.12 20.68
N GLN A 37 -9.79 -10.02 20.77
CA GLN A 37 -8.48 -9.78 20.21
C GLN A 37 -8.52 -9.97 18.69
N VAL A 38 -8.15 -8.95 17.96
CA VAL A 38 -8.04 -8.96 16.49
C VAL A 38 -6.58 -8.90 16.11
N LYS A 39 -6.12 -9.83 15.26
CA LYS A 39 -4.76 -9.88 14.71
C LYS A 39 -4.84 -9.65 13.21
N LEU A 40 -4.17 -8.61 12.74
CA LEU A 40 -4.13 -8.22 11.32
C LEU A 40 -2.69 -8.27 10.83
N SER A 41 -2.47 -8.83 9.63
CA SER A 41 -1.13 -8.85 9.04
C SER A 41 -0.72 -7.43 8.65
N THR A 42 0.50 -7.04 9.00
CA THR A 42 1.06 -5.75 8.60
C THR A 42 1.63 -5.77 7.18
N GLY A 43 1.82 -6.95 6.60
CA GLY A 43 2.47 -7.14 5.30
C GLY A 43 4.00 -7.15 5.36
N VAL A 44 4.62 -6.84 6.51
CA VAL A 44 6.08 -6.79 6.65
C VAL A 44 6.62 -7.89 7.55
N LYS A 45 7.90 -8.21 7.36
CA LYS A 45 8.63 -9.26 8.10
C LYS A 45 9.92 -8.68 8.64
N VAL A 46 10.35 -9.22 9.81
CA VAL A 46 11.68 -8.92 10.38
C VAL A 46 12.27 -10.18 10.99
N TYR A 47 13.59 -10.23 11.13
CA TYR A 47 14.24 -11.24 11.95
C TYR A 47 13.88 -11.01 13.42
N PRO A 48 13.53 -12.06 14.22
CA PRO A 48 13.20 -11.90 15.63
C PRO A 48 14.31 -11.22 16.44
N GLU A 49 15.57 -11.48 16.13
CA GLU A 49 16.74 -10.85 16.75
C GLU A 49 16.87 -9.35 16.46
N HIS A 50 16.26 -8.88 15.37
CA HIS A 50 16.20 -7.45 15.02
C HIS A 50 14.97 -6.74 15.63
N TRP A 51 14.17 -7.43 16.44
CA TRP A 51 12.92 -6.86 16.97
C TRP A 51 13.08 -6.33 18.39
N ASN A 52 12.75 -5.05 18.59
CA ASN A 52 12.64 -4.45 19.90
C ASN A 52 11.19 -4.54 20.42
N ILE A 53 10.96 -5.49 21.32
CA ILE A 53 9.63 -5.75 21.90
C ILE A 53 9.08 -4.50 22.64
N ARG A 54 9.94 -3.76 23.37
CA ARG A 54 9.50 -2.61 24.16
C ARG A 54 9.11 -1.43 23.30
N LYS A 55 9.92 -1.15 22.25
CA LYS A 55 9.65 -0.05 21.30
C LYS A 55 8.67 -0.46 20.19
N GLN A 56 8.44 -1.76 20.02
CA GLN A 56 7.64 -2.32 18.92
C GLN A 56 8.13 -1.84 17.54
N GLN A 57 9.44 -1.90 17.34
CA GLN A 57 10.15 -1.48 16.14
C GLN A 57 11.32 -2.41 15.86
N ALA A 58 11.71 -2.52 14.60
CA ALA A 58 12.94 -3.19 14.22
C ALA A 58 14.15 -2.31 14.49
N TYR A 59 15.27 -2.92 14.88
CA TYR A 59 16.54 -2.22 15.06
C TYR A 59 17.07 -1.70 13.73
N VAL A 60 17.53 -0.45 13.71
CA VAL A 60 18.28 0.15 12.61
C VAL A 60 19.56 0.73 13.24
N ASN A 61 20.71 0.13 12.92
CA ASN A 61 21.99 0.54 13.51
C ASN A 61 23.18 0.05 12.66
N ALA A 62 24.38 0.59 12.95
CA ALA A 62 25.62 0.29 12.21
C ALA A 62 26.12 -1.18 12.34
N ARG A 63 25.57 -1.99 13.24
CA ARG A 63 25.97 -3.39 13.43
C ARG A 63 25.24 -4.34 12.46
N LEU A 64 24.16 -3.89 11.86
CA LEU A 64 23.39 -4.65 10.88
C LEU A 64 23.93 -4.42 9.47
N SER A 65 23.72 -5.39 8.59
CA SER A 65 24.02 -5.21 7.16
C SER A 65 23.19 -4.06 6.56
N LYS A 66 23.68 -3.47 5.47
CA LYS A 66 22.94 -2.42 4.75
C LYS A 66 21.57 -2.92 4.29
N LEU A 67 21.49 -4.19 3.87
CA LEU A 67 20.23 -4.81 3.44
C LEU A 67 19.26 -4.95 4.60
N ASP A 68 19.72 -5.43 5.76
CA ASP A 68 18.87 -5.59 6.95
C ASP A 68 18.39 -4.24 7.46
N ASN A 69 19.25 -3.22 7.47
CA ASN A 69 18.86 -1.86 7.85
C ASN A 69 17.76 -1.32 6.91
N ASN A 70 17.90 -1.48 5.60
CA ASN A 70 16.88 -1.05 4.64
C ASN A 70 15.55 -1.79 4.87
N ASN A 71 15.59 -3.12 5.03
CA ASN A 71 14.40 -3.93 5.29
C ASN A 71 13.71 -3.53 6.61
N ASN A 72 14.50 -3.29 7.65
CA ASN A 72 14.00 -2.87 8.95
C ASN A 72 13.42 -1.44 8.91
N THR A 73 14.02 -0.53 8.14
CA THR A 73 13.47 0.81 7.91
C THR A 73 12.11 0.73 7.22
N ILE A 74 12.01 -0.01 6.12
CA ILE A 74 10.73 -0.24 5.41
C ILE A 74 9.68 -0.84 6.34
N ALA A 75 10.08 -1.79 7.19
CA ALA A 75 9.18 -2.37 8.17
C ALA A 75 8.71 -1.31 9.18
N ASN A 76 9.61 -0.50 9.73
CA ASN A 76 9.28 0.55 10.69
C ASN A 76 8.37 1.62 10.09
N ASP A 77 8.61 2.05 8.85
CA ASP A 77 7.77 3.01 8.13
C ASP A 77 6.34 2.46 8.00
N ARG A 78 6.22 1.18 7.61
CA ARG A 78 4.89 0.53 7.54
C ARG A 78 4.20 0.44 8.89
N LEU A 79 4.92 0.17 9.97
CA LEU A 79 4.35 0.14 11.31
C LEU A 79 3.89 1.54 11.76
N SER A 80 4.61 2.60 11.38
CA SER A 80 4.20 3.99 11.64
C SER A 80 2.91 4.31 10.90
N GLU A 81 2.83 4.04 9.59
CA GLU A 81 1.59 4.21 8.81
C GLU A 81 0.39 3.52 9.46
N LEU A 82 0.57 2.28 9.95
CA LEU A 82 -0.49 1.53 10.59
C LEU A 82 -0.92 2.12 11.94
N LYS A 83 0.00 2.74 12.69
CA LYS A 83 -0.35 3.49 13.90
C LYS A 83 -1.19 4.71 13.58
N ASP A 84 -0.80 5.46 12.55
CA ASP A 84 -1.52 6.66 12.12
C ASP A 84 -2.93 6.29 11.64
N MET A 85 -3.06 5.24 10.82
CA MET A 85 -4.35 4.71 10.38
C MET A 85 -5.23 4.24 11.55
N PHE A 86 -4.62 3.63 12.58
CA PHE A 86 -5.36 3.23 13.77
C PHE A 86 -5.81 4.45 14.58
N LEU A 87 -5.04 5.51 14.63
CA LEU A 87 -5.43 6.77 15.27
C LEU A 87 -6.61 7.42 14.53
N GLU A 88 -6.53 7.52 13.21
CA GLU A 88 -7.64 7.99 12.36
C GLU A 88 -8.91 7.13 12.53
N PHE A 89 -8.75 5.82 12.63
CA PHE A 89 -9.86 4.91 12.92
C PHE A 89 -10.50 5.19 14.29
N LYS A 90 -9.71 5.49 15.31
CA LYS A 90 -10.24 5.89 16.63
C LYS A 90 -11.04 7.19 16.55
N HIS A 91 -10.53 8.20 15.83
CA HIS A 91 -11.25 9.46 15.61
C HIS A 91 -12.57 9.21 14.88
N TYR A 92 -12.54 8.41 13.82
CA TYR A 92 -13.77 8.02 13.11
C TYR A 92 -14.82 7.39 14.03
N LEU A 93 -14.45 6.47 14.91
CA LEU A 93 -15.39 5.85 15.85
C LEU A 93 -15.92 6.83 16.91
N CYS A 94 -15.16 7.88 17.26
CA CYS A 94 -15.64 8.94 18.12
C CYS A 94 -16.77 9.75 17.46
N GLU A 95 -16.63 10.01 16.16
CA GLU A 95 -17.61 10.74 15.34
C GLU A 95 -18.83 9.87 14.98
N HIS A 96 -18.61 8.54 14.86
CA HIS A 96 -19.61 7.57 14.41
C HIS A 96 -19.81 6.46 15.45
N PRO A 97 -20.37 6.75 16.62
CA PRO A 97 -20.47 5.78 17.72
C PRO A 97 -21.38 4.57 17.43
N THR A 98 -22.26 4.66 16.44
CA THR A 98 -23.10 3.54 15.96
C THR A 98 -22.29 2.46 15.27
N ASP A 99 -21.12 2.80 14.72
CA ASP A 99 -20.26 1.89 13.95
C ASP A 99 -19.35 1.02 14.83
N ILE A 100 -19.40 1.20 16.15
CA ILE A 100 -18.59 0.42 17.11
C ILE A 100 -18.83 -1.10 16.94
N GLU A 101 -20.05 -1.52 16.67
CA GLU A 101 -20.37 -2.93 16.45
C GLU A 101 -19.68 -3.50 15.22
N ASN A 102 -19.48 -2.69 14.17
CA ASN A 102 -18.83 -3.05 12.92
C ASN A 102 -17.32 -2.68 12.89
N SER A 103 -16.77 -2.23 14.01
CA SER A 103 -15.41 -1.68 14.13
C SER A 103 -14.33 -2.62 13.58
N ILE A 104 -14.45 -3.93 13.76
CA ILE A 104 -13.49 -4.92 13.24
C ILE A 104 -13.48 -4.93 11.71
N THR A 105 -14.65 -4.91 11.08
CA THR A 105 -14.77 -4.89 9.61
C THR A 105 -14.24 -3.59 9.04
N ILE A 106 -14.57 -2.47 9.66
CA ILE A 106 -14.11 -1.14 9.26
C ILE A 106 -12.59 -1.04 9.35
N LEU A 107 -11.99 -1.49 10.46
CA LEU A 107 -10.54 -1.49 10.63
C LEU A 107 -9.85 -2.36 9.57
N ARG A 108 -10.35 -3.58 9.34
CA ARG A 108 -9.82 -4.47 8.29
C ARG A 108 -9.85 -3.82 6.93
N THR A 109 -10.99 -3.23 6.56
CA THR A 109 -11.16 -2.58 5.27
C THR A 109 -10.16 -1.43 5.09
N ARG A 110 -9.96 -0.60 6.11
CA ARG A 110 -8.99 0.51 6.07
C ARG A 110 -7.56 0.00 5.87
N ILE A 111 -7.13 -0.98 6.67
CA ILE A 111 -5.76 -1.54 6.61
C ILE A 111 -5.49 -2.20 5.25
N TYR A 112 -6.43 -3.00 4.74
CA TYR A 112 -6.21 -3.74 3.49
C TYR A 112 -6.44 -2.89 2.24
N LYS A 113 -7.36 -1.90 2.26
CA LYS A 113 -7.47 -0.93 1.16
C LYS A 113 -6.18 -0.14 0.96
N ASN A 114 -5.58 0.35 2.05
CA ASN A 114 -4.30 1.06 1.96
C ASN A 114 -3.15 0.17 1.50
N THR A 115 -3.15 -1.12 1.87
CA THR A 115 -2.16 -2.06 1.36
C THR A 115 -2.30 -2.25 -0.15
N MET A 116 -3.51 -2.40 -0.66
CA MET A 116 -3.78 -2.45 -2.10
C MET A 116 -3.39 -1.14 -2.81
N THR A 117 -3.72 0.01 -2.23
CA THR A 117 -3.34 1.32 -2.79
C THR A 117 -1.83 1.51 -2.79
N THR A 118 -1.13 1.03 -1.76
CA THR A 118 0.34 1.12 -1.67
C THR A 118 1.02 0.15 -2.66
N GLU A 119 0.47 -1.03 -2.90
CA GLU A 119 0.97 -1.95 -3.93
C GLU A 119 0.74 -1.40 -5.34
N ILE A 120 -0.40 -0.78 -5.59
CA ILE A 120 -0.68 -0.09 -6.86
C ILE A 120 0.30 1.08 -7.06
N LYS A 121 0.61 1.85 -6.03
CA LYS A 121 1.62 2.93 -6.10
C LYS A 121 3.05 2.42 -6.35
N LYS A 122 3.38 1.19 -5.96
CA LYS A 122 4.70 0.56 -6.24
C LYS A 122 4.80 -0.02 -7.64
N LYS A 123 3.67 -0.30 -8.32
CA LYS A 123 3.67 -0.72 -9.71
C LYS A 123 3.71 0.51 -10.61
N SER A 124 4.45 0.40 -11.72
CA SER A 124 4.39 1.46 -12.73
C SER A 124 2.95 1.60 -13.27
N ALA A 125 2.57 2.81 -13.64
CA ALA A 125 1.22 3.07 -14.13
C ALA A 125 0.91 2.24 -15.38
N THR A 126 1.86 2.11 -16.30
CA THR A 126 1.71 1.30 -17.53
C THR A 126 1.58 -0.20 -17.22
N THR A 127 2.25 -0.70 -16.19
CA THR A 127 2.08 -2.10 -15.74
C THR A 127 0.66 -2.36 -15.28
N VAL A 128 0.10 -1.48 -14.46
CA VAL A 128 -1.29 -1.61 -13.99
C VAL A 128 -2.28 -1.48 -15.15
N MET A 129 -2.03 -0.58 -16.12
CA MET A 129 -2.87 -0.48 -17.33
C MET A 129 -2.90 -1.82 -18.10
N LYS A 130 -1.76 -2.48 -18.25
CA LYS A 130 -1.66 -3.81 -18.91
C LYS A 130 -2.43 -4.88 -18.13
N GLU A 131 -2.33 -4.91 -16.81
CA GLU A 131 -3.09 -5.84 -15.96
C GLU A 131 -4.61 -5.62 -16.06
N ILE A 132 -5.06 -4.35 -16.10
CA ILE A 132 -6.48 -4.02 -16.31
C ILE A 132 -6.97 -4.51 -17.68
N ILE A 133 -6.16 -4.38 -18.74
CA ILE A 133 -6.49 -4.87 -20.07
C ILE A 133 -6.63 -6.40 -20.06
N ASP A 134 -5.75 -7.10 -19.35
CA ASP A 134 -5.82 -8.56 -19.24
C ASP A 134 -7.07 -9.06 -18.52
N ALA A 135 -7.50 -8.32 -17.50
CA ALA A 135 -8.70 -8.64 -16.71
C ALA A 135 -10.02 -8.36 -17.45
N LYS A 136 -10.02 -7.59 -18.57
CA LYS A 136 -11.25 -7.27 -19.32
C LYS A 136 -11.82 -8.50 -20.01
N GLN A 137 -13.15 -8.59 -20.08
CA GLN A 137 -13.86 -9.52 -20.96
C GLN A 137 -13.91 -8.95 -22.39
N ALA A 138 -12.85 -9.13 -23.14
CA ALA A 138 -12.74 -8.65 -24.53
C ALA A 138 -11.99 -9.68 -25.39
N ALA A 139 -12.16 -9.61 -26.72
CA ALA A 139 -11.45 -10.47 -27.66
C ALA A 139 -9.93 -10.30 -27.52
N SER A 140 -9.17 -11.39 -27.78
CA SER A 140 -7.71 -11.39 -27.67
C SER A 140 -7.06 -10.31 -28.54
N SER A 141 -7.50 -10.15 -29.78
CA SER A 141 -7.00 -9.12 -30.71
C SER A 141 -7.20 -7.70 -30.17
N THR A 142 -8.33 -7.42 -29.49
CA THR A 142 -8.60 -6.12 -28.87
C THR A 142 -7.64 -5.86 -27.69
N LYS A 143 -7.38 -6.88 -26.86
CA LYS A 143 -6.43 -6.78 -25.75
C LYS A 143 -5.00 -6.54 -26.25
N GLU A 144 -4.58 -7.24 -27.27
CA GLU A 144 -3.26 -7.07 -27.89
C GLU A 144 -3.08 -5.67 -28.45
N GLN A 145 -4.10 -5.14 -29.17
CA GLN A 145 -4.06 -3.76 -29.67
C GLN A 145 -3.99 -2.74 -28.55
N GLN A 146 -4.76 -2.92 -27.46
CA GLN A 146 -4.71 -2.03 -26.29
C GLN A 146 -3.33 -2.09 -25.60
N LYS A 147 -2.74 -3.28 -25.45
CA LYS A 147 -1.40 -3.44 -24.89
C LYS A 147 -0.33 -2.78 -25.76
N LEU A 148 -0.45 -2.89 -27.09
CA LEU A 148 0.44 -2.22 -28.03
C LEU A 148 0.39 -0.69 -27.83
N ASN A 149 -0.81 -0.13 -27.65
CA ASN A 149 -0.96 1.31 -27.39
C ASN A 149 -0.35 1.73 -26.05
N VAL A 150 -0.50 0.93 -24.98
CA VAL A 150 0.19 1.18 -23.70
C VAL A 150 1.70 1.09 -23.87
N GLY A 151 2.21 0.15 -24.67
CA GLY A 151 3.64 0.05 -24.99
C GLY A 151 4.20 1.28 -25.71
N LYS A 152 3.42 1.87 -26.64
CA LYS A 152 3.80 3.14 -27.30
C LYS A 152 3.88 4.29 -26.30
N PHE A 153 2.93 4.37 -25.37
CA PHE A 153 2.94 5.36 -24.30
C PHE A 153 4.12 5.19 -23.35
N GLU A 154 4.44 3.95 -22.98
CA GLU A 154 5.62 3.62 -22.18
C GLU A 154 6.93 4.07 -22.84
N SER A 155 7.07 3.86 -24.18
CA SER A 155 8.21 4.34 -24.95
C SER A 155 8.30 5.87 -24.93
N TYR A 156 7.18 6.57 -25.13
CA TYR A 156 7.10 8.03 -25.03
C TYR A 156 7.56 8.54 -23.66
N LEU A 157 7.08 7.93 -22.55
CA LEU A 157 7.49 8.33 -21.20
C LEU A 157 9.01 8.21 -21.03
N LYS A 158 9.59 7.11 -21.51
CA LYS A 158 11.02 6.84 -21.45
C LYS A 158 11.83 7.84 -22.28
N GLU A 159 11.43 8.13 -23.51
CA GLU A 159 12.09 9.06 -24.42
C GLU A 159 12.09 10.49 -23.87
N ASN A 160 11.05 10.87 -23.14
CA ASN A 160 10.89 12.21 -22.57
C ASN A 160 11.33 12.31 -21.09
N ASN A 161 11.96 11.26 -20.52
CA ASN A 161 12.39 11.18 -19.12
C ASN A 161 11.25 11.43 -18.12
N ILE A 162 10.02 11.03 -18.45
CA ILE A 162 8.86 11.13 -17.57
C ILE A 162 8.76 9.83 -16.75
N SER A 163 8.68 9.95 -15.43
CA SER A 163 8.54 8.80 -14.56
C SER A 163 7.22 8.05 -14.80
N ASP A 164 7.26 6.72 -14.90
CA ASP A 164 6.07 5.88 -15.07
C ASP A 164 5.36 5.65 -13.71
N THR A 165 4.83 6.72 -13.14
CA THR A 165 4.11 6.74 -11.87
C THR A 165 2.72 7.37 -12.04
N TRP A 166 1.80 7.07 -11.12
CA TRP A 166 0.46 7.66 -11.17
C TRP A 166 0.47 9.18 -11.01
N GLU A 167 1.42 9.71 -10.26
CA GLU A 167 1.60 11.16 -10.08
C GLU A 167 1.96 11.86 -11.40
N SER A 168 2.68 11.16 -12.28
CA SER A 168 3.08 11.66 -13.60
C SER A 168 1.97 11.53 -14.66
N MET A 169 0.90 10.75 -14.40
CA MET A 169 -0.25 10.56 -15.29
C MET A 169 -1.27 11.69 -15.14
N ASN A 170 -0.85 12.90 -15.43
CA ASN A 170 -1.69 14.09 -15.38
C ASN A 170 -2.10 14.57 -16.79
N LEU A 171 -2.98 15.57 -16.85
CA LEU A 171 -3.50 16.09 -18.11
C LEU A 171 -2.38 16.54 -19.07
N ASN A 172 -1.40 17.26 -18.56
CA ASN A 172 -0.29 17.78 -19.37
C ASN A 172 0.53 16.64 -20.02
N THR A 173 0.75 15.54 -19.32
CA THR A 173 1.43 14.36 -19.86
C THR A 173 0.64 13.73 -21.01
N PHE A 174 -0.67 13.62 -20.87
CA PHE A 174 -1.52 13.06 -21.92
C PHE A 174 -1.65 14.00 -23.13
N GLU A 175 -1.78 15.30 -22.94
CA GLU A 175 -1.77 16.29 -24.01
C GLU A 175 -0.46 16.30 -24.78
N SER A 176 0.65 16.25 -24.06
CA SER A 176 1.99 16.17 -24.66
C SER A 176 2.19 14.87 -25.46
N TYR A 177 1.67 13.74 -24.94
CA TYR A 177 1.68 12.48 -25.66
C TYR A 177 0.83 12.53 -26.93
N GLN A 178 -0.36 13.14 -26.86
CA GLN A 178 -1.23 13.33 -28.03
C GLN A 178 -0.53 14.14 -29.12
N LYS A 179 0.14 15.23 -28.75
CA LYS A 179 0.94 16.03 -29.68
C LYS A 179 2.09 15.22 -30.30
N TYR A 180 2.82 14.46 -29.46
CA TYR A 180 3.88 13.56 -29.93
C TYR A 180 3.37 12.56 -30.97
N LEU A 181 2.17 11.98 -30.80
CA LEU A 181 1.59 11.07 -31.78
C LEU A 181 1.27 11.73 -33.11
N VAL A 182 0.77 12.95 -33.08
CA VAL A 182 0.50 13.76 -34.29
C VAL A 182 1.79 14.08 -35.02
N ASP A 183 2.79 14.60 -34.32
CA ASP A 183 4.08 15.03 -34.87
C ASP A 183 4.86 13.86 -35.48
N ASN A 184 4.67 12.63 -34.95
CA ASN A 184 5.32 11.42 -35.46
C ASN A 184 4.46 10.62 -36.46
N GLY A 185 3.42 11.21 -37.06
CA GLY A 185 2.56 10.59 -38.06
C GLY A 185 1.76 9.38 -37.55
N ARG A 186 1.62 9.22 -36.24
CA ARG A 186 0.96 8.08 -35.59
C ARG A 186 -0.45 8.41 -35.06
N GLY A 187 -0.90 9.65 -35.23
CA GLY A 187 -2.21 10.14 -34.85
C GLY A 187 -2.92 10.75 -36.04
N SER A 188 -3.88 10.04 -36.64
CA SER A 188 -4.95 10.71 -37.38
C SER A 188 -5.98 11.14 -36.37
N VAL A 189 -6.15 12.45 -36.19
CA VAL A 189 -7.29 13.02 -35.49
C VAL A 189 -8.47 12.88 -36.41
N THR A 190 -9.36 11.94 -36.14
CA THR A 190 -10.73 11.93 -36.63
C THR A 190 -11.66 12.34 -35.50
#